data_21f645c991f300aeb27af109827355a1
#
_entry.id   21f645c991f300aeb27af109827355a1
#
_cell.length_a   1.000
_cell.length_b   1.000
_cell.length_c   1.000
_cell.angle_alpha   90.00
_cell.angle_beta   90.00
_cell.angle_gamma   90.00
#
_symmetry.space_group_name_H-M   'P 1'
#
loop_
_entity.id
_entity.type
_entity.pdbx_description
1 polymer ?
#
loop_
_entity_poly.entity_id
_entity_poly.type
_entity_poly.pdbx_seq_one_letter_code
_entity_poly.pdbx_strand_id
1 'polypeptide(L)'
;MKVEDFIDALNSDFFSGVPDSLLKKLCDALISKYGACGRHHIIAANEGNSIALAAGYHLATGKVPVVYMQNSGQGNMINPIASLCNEKVYAIPMYLVIGWRGEPGVKDEPQHVFQGEITLELLKVLGIDYFIVSVDTELSELKEWINAKNDALNHGKQVAFVIKKNSFEGSNKIDYSNKFLLKREEIIKEVIGVSENDLIVSTTGKASRELFELRECTDKNHNRDFLTVGSMGHASSIALEIAMQRPDRRVWILDGDGAVLMHLGGMALIGANCPDNLIHIVINNEAHETVGGQPTPVKNADLVGVAKSLGYPNAVSVSNLIDLRNELKRAKENKELSFIEVKCAIGSRSDLGRPTIKAIDNKINFMNELV
;
A
#
# COMPACT_ATOMS: atom_id res chain seq x y z
N MET A 1 -10.80 -23.60 -2.16
CA MET A 1 -11.96 -23.31 -1.26
C MET A 1 -12.72 -22.10 -1.80
N LYS A 2 -14.07 -22.11 -1.79
CA LYS A 2 -14.85 -20.90 -2.12
C LYS A 2 -14.63 -19.84 -1.05
N VAL A 3 -14.45 -18.60 -1.49
CA VAL A 3 -14.18 -17.49 -0.56
C VAL A 3 -15.38 -17.17 0.35
N GLU A 4 -16.59 -17.38 -0.17
CA GLU A 4 -17.83 -17.22 0.58
C GLU A 4 -17.92 -18.23 1.75
N ASP A 5 -17.53 -19.50 1.52
CA ASP A 5 -17.49 -20.54 2.57
C ASP A 5 -16.46 -20.20 3.66
N PHE A 6 -15.33 -19.59 3.28
CA PHE A 6 -14.33 -19.09 4.23
C PHE A 6 -14.89 -17.95 5.08
N ILE A 7 -15.50 -16.93 4.45
CA ILE A 7 -16.12 -15.80 5.14
C ILE A 7 -17.18 -16.28 6.13
N ASP A 8 -18.05 -17.19 5.70
CA ASP A 8 -19.13 -17.73 6.53
C ASP A 8 -18.57 -18.57 7.70
N ALA A 9 -17.47 -19.30 7.50
CA ALA A 9 -16.83 -20.09 8.56
C ALA A 9 -16.27 -19.22 9.68
N LEU A 10 -15.79 -17.98 9.38
CA LEU A 10 -15.31 -17.04 10.39
C LEU A 10 -16.43 -16.47 11.27
N ASN A 11 -17.67 -16.53 10.83
CA ASN A 11 -18.87 -16.06 11.55
C ASN A 11 -18.68 -14.65 12.17
N SER A 12 -18.12 -13.73 11.39
CA SER A 12 -17.87 -12.34 11.82
C SER A 12 -18.70 -11.35 11.03
N ASP A 13 -19.17 -10.30 11.70
CA ASP A 13 -19.94 -9.21 11.09
C ASP A 13 -19.07 -7.99 10.74
N PHE A 14 -17.75 -8.05 11.01
CA PHE A 14 -16.86 -6.92 10.74
C PHE A 14 -15.53 -7.36 10.15
N PHE A 15 -15.15 -6.70 9.07
CA PHE A 15 -13.92 -6.91 8.32
C PHE A 15 -13.21 -5.57 8.12
N SER A 16 -11.90 -5.51 8.36
CA SER A 16 -11.09 -4.37 7.98
C SER A 16 -9.73 -4.85 7.47
N GLY A 17 -9.11 -4.09 6.58
CA GLY A 17 -7.79 -4.48 6.09
C GLY A 17 -7.25 -3.56 5.00
N VAL A 18 -6.04 -3.86 4.58
CA VAL A 18 -5.40 -3.28 3.40
C VAL A 18 -5.39 -4.35 2.30
N PRO A 19 -5.91 -4.04 1.10
CA PRO A 19 -6.00 -5.01 0.01
C PRO A 19 -4.66 -5.62 -0.37
N ASP A 20 -4.69 -6.91 -0.70
CA ASP A 20 -3.55 -7.68 -1.21
C ASP A 20 -3.91 -8.49 -2.45
N SER A 21 -2.95 -8.71 -3.32
CA SER A 21 -3.15 -9.44 -4.57
C SER A 21 -3.53 -10.92 -4.37
N LEU A 22 -3.02 -11.61 -3.34
CA LEU A 22 -3.42 -12.98 -3.01
C LEU A 22 -4.82 -13.03 -2.40
N LEU A 23 -5.23 -11.97 -1.71
CA LEU A 23 -6.54 -11.82 -1.08
C LEU A 23 -7.56 -11.11 -1.98
N LYS A 24 -7.25 -10.87 -3.27
CA LYS A 24 -8.14 -10.13 -4.18
C LYS A 24 -9.57 -10.69 -4.16
N LYS A 25 -9.75 -12.02 -4.19
CA LYS A 25 -11.07 -12.65 -4.18
C LYS A 25 -11.81 -12.39 -2.86
N LEU A 26 -11.10 -12.41 -1.73
CA LEU A 26 -11.67 -12.02 -0.43
C LEU A 26 -12.11 -10.55 -0.43
N CYS A 27 -11.24 -9.65 -0.88
CA CYS A 27 -11.57 -8.22 -0.97
C CYS A 27 -12.76 -7.96 -1.89
N ASP A 28 -12.80 -8.58 -3.07
CA ASP A 28 -13.91 -8.42 -4.02
C ASP A 28 -15.23 -8.97 -3.45
N ALA A 29 -15.21 -10.10 -2.75
CA ALA A 29 -16.39 -10.65 -2.08
C ALA A 29 -16.91 -9.72 -0.95
N LEU A 30 -16.01 -9.22 -0.11
CA LEU A 30 -16.37 -8.29 0.96
C LEU A 30 -16.91 -6.96 0.41
N ILE A 31 -16.29 -6.40 -0.64
CA ILE A 31 -16.77 -5.17 -1.28
C ILE A 31 -18.14 -5.39 -1.94
N SER A 32 -18.33 -6.52 -2.60
CA SER A 32 -19.64 -6.86 -3.21
C SER A 32 -20.74 -6.98 -2.16
N LYS A 33 -20.44 -7.56 -1.00
CA LYS A 33 -21.42 -7.82 0.06
C LYS A 33 -21.68 -6.59 0.94
N TYR A 34 -20.65 -5.81 1.25
CA TYR A 34 -20.70 -4.78 2.29
C TYR A 34 -20.24 -3.38 1.84
N GLY A 35 -19.67 -3.25 0.64
CA GLY A 35 -18.99 -2.03 0.20
C GLY A 35 -17.56 -1.93 0.73
N ALA A 36 -16.90 -0.82 0.42
CA ALA A 36 -15.51 -0.55 0.82
C ALA A 36 -15.38 0.32 2.08
N CYS A 37 -16.49 0.90 2.52
CA CYS A 37 -16.56 1.79 3.68
C CYS A 37 -17.96 1.67 4.30
N GLY A 38 -18.04 1.29 5.57
CA GLY A 38 -19.31 1.12 6.26
C GLY A 38 -19.20 0.29 7.53
N ARG A 39 -20.36 -0.04 8.08
CA ARG A 39 -20.46 -0.70 9.38
C ARG A 39 -19.85 -2.10 9.44
N HIS A 40 -19.81 -2.81 8.30
CA HIS A 40 -19.40 -4.21 8.23
C HIS A 40 -18.05 -4.42 7.55
N HIS A 41 -17.61 -3.46 6.74
CA HIS A 41 -16.33 -3.54 6.04
C HIS A 41 -15.71 -2.15 5.85
N ILE A 42 -14.42 -2.04 6.18
CA ILE A 42 -13.63 -0.82 6.00
C ILE A 42 -12.28 -1.18 5.39
N ILE A 43 -11.98 -0.63 4.21
CA ILE A 43 -10.62 -0.62 3.69
C ILE A 43 -9.86 0.48 4.44
N ALA A 44 -8.85 0.08 5.20
CA ALA A 44 -8.07 0.99 6.03
C ALA A 44 -6.90 1.62 5.28
N ALA A 45 -6.39 2.73 5.79
CA ALA A 45 -5.22 3.39 5.23
C ALA A 45 -3.93 2.57 5.44
N ASN A 46 -3.80 1.90 6.60
CA ASN A 46 -2.71 0.97 6.90
C ASN A 46 -3.18 -0.15 7.85
N GLU A 47 -2.34 -1.16 8.03
CA GLU A 47 -2.68 -2.35 8.80
C GLU A 47 -2.82 -2.06 10.31
N GLY A 48 -2.06 -1.11 10.84
CA GLY A 48 -2.20 -0.67 12.24
C GLY A 48 -3.58 -0.03 12.49
N ASN A 49 -4.09 0.77 11.54
CA ASN A 49 -5.45 1.30 11.59
C ASN A 49 -6.49 0.18 11.55
N SER A 50 -6.26 -0.88 10.74
CA SER A 50 -7.17 -2.04 10.69
C SER A 50 -7.28 -2.74 12.04
N ILE A 51 -6.16 -2.95 12.73
CA ILE A 51 -6.14 -3.52 14.08
C ILE A 51 -6.93 -2.63 15.07
N ALA A 52 -6.72 -1.32 15.01
CA ALA A 52 -7.43 -0.38 15.90
C ALA A 52 -8.94 -0.35 15.62
N LEU A 53 -9.37 -0.39 14.35
CA LEU A 53 -10.78 -0.50 13.97
C LEU A 53 -11.41 -1.79 14.47
N ALA A 54 -10.69 -2.90 14.34
CA ALA A 54 -11.10 -4.21 14.85
C ALA A 54 -11.22 -4.19 16.38
N ALA A 55 -10.27 -3.57 17.09
CA ALA A 55 -10.36 -3.40 18.54
C ALA A 55 -11.61 -2.58 18.93
N GLY A 56 -11.87 -1.48 18.24
CA GLY A 56 -13.08 -0.65 18.46
C GLY A 56 -14.37 -1.44 18.24
N TYR A 57 -14.42 -2.27 17.19
CA TYR A 57 -15.58 -3.13 16.94
C TYR A 57 -15.79 -4.14 18.09
N HIS A 58 -14.72 -4.81 18.55
CA HIS A 58 -14.82 -5.75 19.68
C HIS A 58 -15.31 -5.04 20.94
N LEU A 59 -14.73 -3.91 21.29
CA LEU A 59 -15.13 -3.12 22.47
C LEU A 59 -16.61 -2.70 22.44
N ALA A 60 -17.13 -2.41 21.24
CA ALA A 60 -18.52 -1.99 21.07
C ALA A 60 -19.53 -3.15 21.05
N THR A 61 -19.12 -4.37 20.69
CA THR A 61 -20.04 -5.46 20.39
C THR A 61 -19.76 -6.76 21.16
N GLY A 62 -18.57 -6.93 21.72
CA GLY A 62 -18.09 -8.18 22.30
C GLY A 62 -17.79 -9.29 21.26
N LYS A 63 -17.98 -9.02 19.95
CA LYS A 63 -17.79 -10.00 18.88
C LYS A 63 -16.34 -10.00 18.38
N VAL A 64 -15.95 -11.09 17.69
CA VAL A 64 -14.61 -11.26 17.11
C VAL A 64 -14.56 -10.67 15.69
N PRO A 65 -13.75 -9.64 15.43
CA PRO A 65 -13.54 -9.04 14.12
C PRO A 65 -12.54 -9.81 13.27
N VAL A 66 -12.50 -9.48 11.97
CA VAL A 66 -11.51 -9.99 11.02
C VAL A 66 -10.66 -8.85 10.48
N VAL A 67 -9.34 -9.02 10.51
CA VAL A 67 -8.38 -8.10 9.85
C VAL A 67 -7.64 -8.86 8.76
N TYR A 68 -7.62 -8.31 7.53
CA TYR A 68 -6.92 -8.89 6.40
C TYR A 68 -5.78 -7.99 5.90
N MET A 69 -4.68 -8.60 5.45
CA MET A 69 -3.49 -7.88 4.97
C MET A 69 -2.58 -8.77 4.13
N GLN A 70 -1.66 -8.16 3.40
CA GLN A 70 -0.47 -8.84 2.91
C GLN A 70 0.49 -9.11 4.07
N ASN A 71 1.31 -10.17 4.00
CA ASN A 71 2.30 -10.44 5.05
C ASN A 71 3.31 -9.30 5.26
N SER A 72 3.56 -8.44 4.27
CA SER A 72 4.35 -7.22 4.46
C SER A 72 3.72 -6.25 5.46
N GLY A 73 2.40 -6.26 5.58
CA GLY A 73 1.65 -5.45 6.55
C GLY A 73 1.81 -5.91 8.01
N GLN A 74 2.40 -7.10 8.26
CA GLN A 74 2.72 -7.53 9.62
C GLN A 74 3.59 -6.49 10.35
N GLY A 75 4.48 -5.79 9.66
CA GLY A 75 5.28 -4.72 10.25
C GLY A 75 4.45 -3.64 10.93
N ASN A 76 3.38 -3.19 10.27
CA ASN A 76 2.47 -2.16 10.77
C ASN A 76 1.54 -2.66 11.89
N MET A 77 1.26 -3.97 11.95
CA MET A 77 0.39 -4.53 12.98
C MET A 77 1.11 -4.88 14.28
N ILE A 78 2.45 -5.04 14.29
CA ILE A 78 3.21 -5.53 15.45
C ILE A 78 2.90 -4.71 16.69
N ASN A 79 3.06 -3.38 16.63
CA ASN A 79 2.83 -2.54 17.80
C ASN A 79 1.40 -2.62 18.33
N PRO A 80 0.33 -2.41 17.56
CA PRO A 80 -1.03 -2.50 18.10
C PRO A 80 -1.40 -3.92 18.57
N ILE A 81 -0.86 -4.99 17.99
CA ILE A 81 -1.07 -6.34 18.51
C ILE A 81 -0.37 -6.50 19.85
N ALA A 82 0.90 -6.12 19.95
CA ALA A 82 1.71 -6.34 21.16
C ALA A 82 1.32 -5.41 22.33
N SER A 83 0.99 -4.13 22.05
CA SER A 83 0.80 -3.12 23.08
C SER A 83 -0.66 -2.76 23.36
N LEU A 84 -1.61 -3.16 22.50
CA LEU A 84 -3.04 -2.93 22.68
C LEU A 84 -3.80 -4.24 22.83
N CYS A 85 -3.71 -5.14 21.83
CA CYS A 85 -4.60 -6.29 21.75
C CYS A 85 -4.12 -7.52 22.53
N ASN A 86 -2.86 -7.57 22.95
CA ASN A 86 -2.26 -8.70 23.63
C ASN A 86 -3.05 -9.11 24.88
N GLU A 87 -3.09 -10.41 25.19
CA GLU A 87 -3.76 -10.97 26.38
C GLU A 87 -3.29 -10.37 27.72
N LYS A 88 -2.05 -9.86 27.78
CA LYS A 88 -1.47 -9.20 28.95
C LYS A 88 -1.83 -7.72 29.06
N VAL A 89 -2.59 -7.17 28.09
CA VAL A 89 -2.98 -5.75 28.05
C VAL A 89 -4.50 -5.64 28.07
N TYR A 90 -5.17 -5.60 26.92
CA TYR A 90 -6.63 -5.50 26.85
C TYR A 90 -7.30 -6.81 26.41
N ALA A 91 -6.54 -7.83 26.05
CA ALA A 91 -7.06 -9.13 25.63
C ALA A 91 -8.15 -9.02 24.56
N ILE A 92 -7.83 -8.37 23.43
CA ILE A 92 -8.79 -8.15 22.34
C ILE A 92 -8.62 -9.23 21.28
N PRO A 93 -9.60 -10.15 21.12
CA PRO A 93 -9.52 -11.21 20.13
C PRO A 93 -9.75 -10.71 18.72
N MET A 94 -9.11 -11.35 17.75
CA MET A 94 -9.40 -11.13 16.33
C MET A 94 -8.88 -12.28 15.47
N TYR A 95 -9.49 -12.43 14.31
CA TYR A 95 -8.95 -13.22 13.22
C TYR A 95 -8.04 -12.35 12.34
N LEU A 96 -6.83 -12.85 12.03
CA LEU A 96 -5.91 -12.24 11.08
C LEU A 96 -5.89 -13.08 9.81
N VAL A 97 -6.16 -12.49 8.65
CA VAL A 97 -6.10 -13.16 7.34
C VAL A 97 -4.95 -12.57 6.54
N ILE A 98 -3.89 -13.34 6.38
CA ILE A 98 -2.60 -12.86 5.89
C ILE A 98 -2.26 -13.53 4.57
N GLY A 99 -2.19 -12.76 3.48
CA GLY A 99 -1.73 -13.25 2.18
C GLY A 99 -0.21 -13.49 2.21
N TRP A 100 0.21 -14.74 1.97
CA TRP A 100 1.61 -15.14 2.09
C TRP A 100 2.38 -14.90 0.79
N ARG A 101 2.86 -13.67 0.58
CA ARG A 101 3.78 -13.36 -0.51
C ARG A 101 5.19 -13.82 -0.13
N GLY A 102 5.94 -14.29 -1.13
CA GLY A 102 7.29 -14.80 -0.90
C GLY A 102 7.33 -16.11 -0.11
N GLU A 103 6.29 -16.94 -0.19
CA GLU A 103 6.30 -18.28 0.41
C GLU A 103 7.60 -19.02 0.01
N PRO A 104 8.35 -19.62 0.98
CA PRO A 104 9.58 -20.34 0.68
C PRO A 104 9.40 -21.40 -0.40
N GLY A 105 10.28 -21.40 -1.41
CA GLY A 105 10.17 -22.31 -2.56
C GLY A 105 9.26 -21.85 -3.68
N VAL A 106 8.51 -20.76 -3.52
CA VAL A 106 7.64 -20.18 -4.55
C VAL A 106 8.28 -18.91 -5.11
N LYS A 107 8.41 -18.83 -6.44
CA LYS A 107 8.97 -17.62 -7.09
C LYS A 107 8.07 -16.41 -6.86
N ASP A 108 8.63 -15.36 -6.31
CA ASP A 108 7.96 -14.08 -6.08
C ASP A 108 8.94 -12.91 -6.30
N GLU A 109 8.49 -11.68 -6.07
CA GLU A 109 9.28 -10.46 -6.22
C GLU A 109 10.37 -10.36 -5.13
N PRO A 110 11.52 -9.73 -5.42
CA PRO A 110 12.65 -9.63 -4.49
C PRO A 110 12.27 -9.12 -3.10
N GLN A 111 11.39 -8.12 -3.01
CA GLN A 111 10.92 -7.55 -1.73
C GLN A 111 10.08 -8.50 -0.91
N HIS A 112 9.52 -9.54 -1.52
CA HIS A 112 8.67 -10.49 -0.82
C HIS A 112 9.44 -11.70 -0.29
N VAL A 113 10.64 -12.00 -0.82
CA VAL A 113 11.39 -13.22 -0.48
C VAL A 113 11.66 -13.29 1.03
N PHE A 114 12.42 -12.34 1.56
CA PHE A 114 12.73 -12.32 3.01
C PHE A 114 11.48 -12.14 3.87
N GLN A 115 10.52 -11.32 3.42
CA GLN A 115 9.25 -11.14 4.11
C GLN A 115 8.47 -12.45 4.23
N GLY A 116 8.48 -13.28 3.18
CA GLY A 116 7.86 -14.60 3.17
C GLY A 116 8.52 -15.58 4.12
N GLU A 117 9.86 -15.57 4.19
CA GLU A 117 10.66 -16.41 5.09
C GLU A 117 10.33 -16.16 6.56
N ILE A 118 10.17 -14.88 6.96
CA ILE A 118 9.93 -14.51 8.37
C ILE A 118 8.46 -14.49 8.77
N THR A 119 7.51 -14.64 7.84
CA THR A 119 6.07 -14.48 8.09
C THR A 119 5.57 -15.33 9.27
N LEU A 120 5.86 -16.62 9.26
CA LEU A 120 5.41 -17.55 10.30
C LEU A 120 6.15 -17.35 11.63
N GLU A 121 7.42 -17.00 11.55
CA GLU A 121 8.22 -16.73 12.75
C GLU A 121 7.75 -15.48 13.49
N LEU A 122 7.33 -14.43 12.76
CA LEU A 122 6.72 -13.25 13.38
C LEU A 122 5.44 -13.59 14.13
N LEU A 123 4.58 -14.44 13.57
CA LEU A 123 3.37 -14.91 14.26
C LEU A 123 3.72 -15.68 15.54
N LYS A 124 4.72 -16.57 15.49
CA LYS A 124 5.19 -17.32 16.66
C LYS A 124 5.73 -16.39 17.76
N VAL A 125 6.57 -15.40 17.38
CA VAL A 125 7.12 -14.42 18.33
C VAL A 125 6.02 -13.61 19.02
N LEU A 126 4.93 -13.30 18.29
CA LEU A 126 3.76 -12.61 18.85
C LEU A 126 2.82 -13.53 19.63
N GLY A 127 3.10 -14.84 19.71
CA GLY A 127 2.24 -15.82 20.38
C GLY A 127 0.92 -16.08 19.65
N ILE A 128 0.88 -15.84 18.33
CA ILE A 128 -0.31 -16.00 17.50
C ILE A 128 -0.29 -17.37 16.84
N ASP A 129 -1.26 -18.21 17.19
CA ASP A 129 -1.50 -19.48 16.51
C ASP A 129 -1.98 -19.22 15.08
N TYR A 130 -1.53 -20.03 14.13
CA TYR A 130 -1.92 -19.88 12.74
C TYR A 130 -2.30 -21.18 12.06
N PHE A 131 -3.17 -21.05 11.05
CA PHE A 131 -3.56 -22.11 10.13
C PHE A 131 -3.18 -21.71 8.70
N ILE A 132 -2.51 -22.62 7.98
CA ILE A 132 -2.12 -22.36 6.59
C ILE A 132 -3.24 -22.85 5.67
N VAL A 133 -3.82 -21.93 4.92
CA VAL A 133 -4.86 -22.23 3.91
C VAL A 133 -4.20 -22.42 2.56
N SER A 134 -4.40 -23.55 1.94
CA SER A 134 -3.91 -23.91 0.61
C SER A 134 -5.06 -24.29 -0.34
N VAL A 135 -4.72 -24.66 -1.56
CA VAL A 135 -5.71 -25.18 -2.54
C VAL A 135 -6.34 -26.50 -2.10
N ASP A 136 -5.60 -27.28 -1.30
CA ASP A 136 -6.01 -28.60 -0.82
C ASP A 136 -6.73 -28.55 0.52
N THR A 137 -6.88 -27.37 1.12
CA THR A 137 -7.54 -27.22 2.43
C THR A 137 -9.03 -27.47 2.32
N GLU A 138 -9.53 -28.46 3.06
CA GLU A 138 -10.94 -28.76 3.15
C GLU A 138 -11.67 -27.82 4.13
N LEU A 139 -12.94 -27.49 3.81
CA LEU A 139 -13.75 -26.61 4.66
C LEU A 139 -14.00 -27.21 6.05
N SER A 140 -14.12 -28.53 6.16
CA SER A 140 -14.26 -29.24 7.44
C SER A 140 -13.06 -29.05 8.34
N GLU A 141 -11.86 -29.21 7.79
CA GLU A 141 -10.59 -28.99 8.51
C GLU A 141 -10.46 -27.55 9.04
N LEU A 142 -10.80 -26.56 8.18
CA LEU A 142 -10.83 -25.16 8.59
C LEU A 142 -11.80 -24.93 9.77
N LYS A 143 -13.03 -25.46 9.67
CA LYS A 143 -14.04 -25.31 10.74
C LYS A 143 -13.64 -26.01 12.03
N GLU A 144 -13.03 -27.19 11.97
CA GLU A 144 -12.48 -27.88 13.15
C GLU A 144 -11.41 -27.06 13.82
N TRP A 145 -10.47 -26.47 13.04
CA TRP A 145 -9.43 -25.62 13.60
C TRP A 145 -10.01 -24.34 14.25
N ILE A 146 -10.97 -23.66 13.59
CA ILE A 146 -11.65 -22.50 14.18
C ILE A 146 -12.31 -22.89 15.51
N ASN A 147 -13.03 -23.98 15.55
CA ASN A 147 -13.69 -24.46 16.79
C ASN A 147 -12.67 -24.75 17.89
N ALA A 148 -11.53 -25.36 17.57
CA ALA A 148 -10.45 -25.62 18.52
C ALA A 148 -9.80 -24.33 19.06
N LYS A 149 -9.95 -23.18 18.38
CA LYS A 149 -9.43 -21.87 18.81
C LYS A 149 -10.45 -20.98 19.52
N ASN A 150 -11.71 -21.42 19.67
CA ASN A 150 -12.74 -20.64 20.36
C ASN A 150 -12.32 -20.27 21.81
N ASP A 151 -11.69 -21.20 22.54
CA ASP A 151 -11.21 -20.93 23.88
C ASP A 151 -10.13 -19.83 23.90
N ALA A 152 -9.17 -19.88 22.99
CA ALA A 152 -8.15 -18.84 22.85
C ALA A 152 -8.76 -17.47 22.52
N LEU A 153 -9.73 -17.40 21.58
CA LEU A 153 -10.46 -16.18 21.25
C LEU A 153 -11.26 -15.65 22.43
N ASN A 154 -11.93 -16.52 23.19
CA ASN A 154 -12.68 -16.13 24.39
C ASN A 154 -11.77 -15.56 25.49
N HIS A 155 -10.48 -15.96 25.51
CA HIS A 155 -9.46 -15.40 26.38
C HIS A 155 -8.72 -14.19 25.77
N GLY A 156 -9.25 -13.62 24.68
CA GLY A 156 -8.72 -12.40 24.06
C GLY A 156 -7.48 -12.58 23.20
N LYS A 157 -7.17 -13.82 22.79
CA LYS A 157 -6.04 -14.09 21.90
C LYS A 157 -6.40 -13.83 20.44
N GLN A 158 -5.40 -13.50 19.64
CA GLN A 158 -5.51 -13.43 18.20
C GLN A 158 -5.13 -14.75 17.57
N VAL A 159 -5.75 -15.09 16.45
CA VAL A 159 -5.40 -16.27 15.64
C VAL A 159 -5.31 -15.88 14.17
N ALA A 160 -4.46 -16.55 13.40
CA ALA A 160 -4.18 -16.16 12.02
C ALA A 160 -4.49 -17.28 11.01
N PHE A 161 -4.95 -16.87 9.83
CA PHE A 161 -5.01 -17.70 8.62
C PHE A 161 -3.97 -17.18 7.64
N VAL A 162 -3.00 -18.01 7.29
CA VAL A 162 -1.93 -17.69 6.35
C VAL A 162 -2.31 -18.26 4.99
N ILE A 163 -2.64 -17.40 4.04
CA ILE A 163 -3.26 -17.75 2.78
C ILE A 163 -2.21 -17.91 1.68
N LYS A 164 -2.05 -19.12 1.17
CA LYS A 164 -1.20 -19.42 0.05
C LYS A 164 -1.79 -18.93 -1.27
N LYS A 165 -0.96 -18.88 -2.31
CA LYS A 165 -1.39 -18.52 -3.66
C LYS A 165 -2.47 -19.48 -4.18
N ASN A 166 -3.51 -18.92 -4.79
CA ASN A 166 -4.66 -19.64 -5.40
C ASN A 166 -5.55 -20.43 -4.42
N SER A 167 -5.44 -20.19 -3.12
CA SER A 167 -6.26 -20.90 -2.11
C SER A 167 -7.75 -20.60 -2.22
N PHE A 168 -8.10 -19.38 -2.68
CA PHE A 168 -9.50 -18.98 -2.83
C PHE A 168 -9.99 -19.12 -4.26
N GLU A 169 -11.20 -19.69 -4.39
CA GLU A 169 -12.06 -19.59 -5.54
C GLU A 169 -13.15 -18.55 -5.24
N GLY A 170 -13.54 -17.75 -6.19
CA GLY A 170 -14.54 -16.73 -5.96
C GLY A 170 -15.25 -16.31 -7.22
N SER A 171 -16.48 -15.91 -7.04
CA SER A 171 -17.47 -15.74 -8.09
C SER A 171 -17.39 -14.39 -8.79
N ASN A 172 -17.09 -13.31 -8.12
CA ASN A 172 -17.27 -11.98 -8.68
C ASN A 172 -15.94 -11.26 -8.88
N LYS A 173 -15.55 -11.09 -10.15
CA LYS A 173 -14.54 -10.13 -10.54
C LYS A 173 -15.19 -8.75 -10.58
N ILE A 174 -14.75 -7.84 -9.74
CA ILE A 174 -15.15 -6.44 -9.83
C ILE A 174 -14.17 -5.75 -10.77
N ASP A 175 -14.69 -5.10 -11.80
CA ASP A 175 -13.91 -4.22 -12.68
C ASP A 175 -14.03 -2.79 -12.15
N TYR A 176 -12.97 -2.34 -11.49
CA TYR A 176 -12.92 -1.00 -10.91
C TYR A 176 -12.59 0.04 -11.98
N SER A 177 -13.33 1.15 -11.97
CA SER A 177 -13.11 2.29 -12.87
C SER A 177 -13.39 3.61 -12.15
N ASN A 178 -12.86 4.69 -12.68
CA ASN A 178 -13.15 6.04 -12.24
C ASN A 178 -13.44 6.93 -13.46
N LYS A 179 -13.74 8.21 -13.23
CA LYS A 179 -14.09 9.17 -14.29
C LYS A 179 -12.89 9.91 -14.91
N PHE A 180 -11.69 9.66 -14.40
CA PHE A 180 -10.50 10.38 -14.86
C PHE A 180 -9.99 9.83 -16.19
N LEU A 181 -9.34 10.67 -16.98
CA LEU A 181 -8.92 10.34 -18.34
C LEU A 181 -7.41 10.18 -18.49
N LEU A 182 -6.62 10.91 -17.69
CA LEU A 182 -5.17 10.84 -17.76
C LEU A 182 -4.66 9.44 -17.37
N LYS A 183 -3.77 8.89 -18.14
CA LYS A 183 -3.07 7.66 -17.80
C LYS A 183 -1.83 7.98 -16.97
N ARG A 184 -1.49 7.11 -16.04
CA ARG A 184 -0.29 7.27 -15.21
C ARG A 184 0.99 7.39 -16.03
N GLU A 185 1.14 6.60 -17.10
CA GLU A 185 2.28 6.70 -18.00
C GLU A 185 2.41 8.07 -18.67
N GLU A 186 1.29 8.71 -19.04
CA GLU A 186 1.30 10.07 -19.60
C GLU A 186 1.81 11.08 -18.58
N ILE A 187 1.38 10.95 -17.32
CA ILE A 187 1.83 11.79 -16.21
C ILE A 187 3.34 11.62 -15.99
N ILE A 188 3.79 10.37 -15.85
CA ILE A 188 5.22 10.07 -15.61
C ILE A 188 6.09 10.54 -16.77
N LYS A 189 5.61 10.42 -18.02
CA LYS A 189 6.31 10.92 -19.20
C LYS A 189 6.51 12.44 -19.15
N GLU A 190 5.48 13.21 -18.76
CA GLU A 190 5.61 14.66 -18.59
C GLU A 190 6.59 15.02 -17.47
N VAL A 191 6.59 14.26 -16.35
CA VAL A 191 7.53 14.47 -15.25
C VAL A 191 8.97 14.22 -15.73
N ILE A 192 9.24 13.11 -16.43
CA ILE A 192 10.56 12.81 -17.01
C ILE A 192 11.02 13.94 -17.91
N GLY A 193 10.12 14.46 -18.79
CA GLY A 193 10.45 15.53 -19.71
C GLY A 193 10.81 16.86 -19.05
N VAL A 194 10.15 17.18 -17.91
CA VAL A 194 10.42 18.42 -17.18
C VAL A 194 11.55 18.26 -16.18
N SER A 195 11.69 17.09 -15.54
CA SER A 195 12.75 16.85 -14.53
C SER A 195 14.17 16.89 -15.13
N GLU A 196 14.33 16.51 -16.41
CA GLU A 196 15.64 16.51 -17.08
C GLU A 196 16.72 15.75 -16.29
N ASN A 197 17.65 16.48 -15.63
CA ASN A 197 18.75 15.94 -14.84
C ASN A 197 18.45 15.87 -13.33
N ASP A 198 17.24 16.20 -12.92
CA ASP A 198 16.84 16.14 -11.52
C ASP A 198 16.68 14.68 -11.03
N LEU A 199 16.59 14.50 -9.74
CA LEU A 199 16.41 13.19 -9.11
C LEU A 199 14.92 12.84 -9.00
N ILE A 200 14.57 11.57 -9.22
CA ILE A 200 13.20 11.08 -9.03
C ILE A 200 13.20 9.94 -8.02
N VAL A 201 12.38 10.05 -6.98
CA VAL A 201 12.09 8.97 -6.02
C VAL A 201 10.67 8.52 -6.26
N SER A 202 10.48 7.29 -6.72
CA SER A 202 9.14 6.77 -7.02
C SER A 202 8.64 5.81 -5.95
N THR A 203 7.32 5.83 -5.73
CA THR A 203 6.65 4.85 -4.86
C THR A 203 6.70 3.45 -5.47
N THR A 204 6.58 2.42 -4.61
CA THR A 204 6.55 1.02 -5.06
C THR A 204 5.37 0.72 -6.00
N GLY A 205 5.50 -0.32 -6.78
CA GLY A 205 4.45 -0.85 -7.63
C GLY A 205 4.51 -0.38 -9.08
N LYS A 206 3.37 -0.08 -9.68
CA LYS A 206 3.28 0.22 -11.11
C LYS A 206 3.96 1.54 -11.48
N ALA A 207 3.98 2.53 -10.60
CA ALA A 207 4.65 3.81 -10.85
C ALA A 207 6.15 3.64 -11.11
N SER A 208 6.86 2.89 -10.26
CA SER A 208 8.27 2.55 -10.48
C SER A 208 8.51 1.76 -11.77
N ARG A 209 7.60 0.86 -12.10
CA ARG A 209 7.71 0.03 -13.31
C ARG A 209 7.54 0.86 -14.59
N GLU A 210 6.55 1.74 -14.61
CA GLU A 210 6.30 2.65 -15.73
C GLU A 210 7.43 3.68 -15.87
N LEU A 211 7.93 4.23 -14.75
CA LEU A 211 9.10 5.12 -14.77
C LEU A 211 10.30 4.42 -15.40
N PHE A 212 10.59 3.17 -15.01
CA PHE A 212 11.68 2.39 -15.57
C PHE A 212 11.53 2.20 -17.09
N GLU A 213 10.38 1.70 -17.57
CA GLU A 213 10.16 1.47 -19.00
C GLU A 213 10.17 2.75 -19.82
N LEU A 214 9.64 3.86 -19.30
CA LEU A 214 9.69 5.14 -19.98
C LEU A 214 11.12 5.68 -20.11
N ARG A 215 11.98 5.44 -19.11
CA ARG A 215 13.42 5.75 -19.21
C ARG A 215 14.10 4.91 -20.28
N GLU A 216 13.78 3.61 -20.40
CA GLU A 216 14.30 2.76 -21.47
C GLU A 216 13.97 3.29 -22.87
N CYS A 217 12.81 3.96 -23.02
CA CYS A 217 12.36 4.57 -24.26
C CYS A 217 12.92 5.98 -24.52
N THR A 218 13.60 6.59 -23.53
CA THR A 218 14.13 7.96 -23.64
C THR A 218 15.66 7.98 -23.66
N ASP A 219 16.28 8.21 -22.53
CA ASP A 219 17.73 8.38 -22.36
C ASP A 219 18.44 7.15 -21.80
N LYS A 220 17.70 6.12 -21.39
CA LYS A 220 18.18 4.89 -20.73
C LYS A 220 19.01 5.15 -19.46
N ASN A 221 18.90 6.34 -18.88
CA ASN A 221 19.63 6.74 -17.69
C ASN A 221 18.79 6.55 -16.44
N HIS A 222 18.95 5.39 -15.79
CA HIS A 222 18.26 5.06 -14.54
C HIS A 222 19.00 5.55 -13.28
N ASN A 223 20.15 6.19 -13.40
CA ASN A 223 20.97 6.57 -12.25
C ASN A 223 20.33 7.67 -11.42
N ARG A 224 19.41 8.46 -12.03
CA ARG A 224 18.68 9.55 -11.37
C ARG A 224 17.35 9.10 -10.76
N ASP A 225 16.96 7.84 -10.94
CA ASP A 225 15.69 7.32 -10.46
C ASP A 225 15.93 6.32 -9.33
N PHE A 226 15.44 6.63 -8.13
CA PHE A 226 15.36 5.66 -7.05
C PHE A 226 14.01 4.95 -7.09
N LEU A 227 14.05 3.70 -7.55
CA LEU A 227 12.87 2.86 -7.75
C LEU A 227 12.56 2.12 -6.46
N THR A 228 11.70 2.68 -5.60
CA THR A 228 11.36 2.03 -4.34
C THR A 228 10.70 0.66 -4.59
N VAL A 229 11.27 -0.38 -3.99
CA VAL A 229 10.79 -1.75 -4.06
C VAL A 229 10.26 -2.14 -2.68
N GLY A 230 8.94 -2.29 -2.54
CA GLY A 230 8.31 -2.50 -1.23
C GLY A 230 8.18 -1.20 -0.41
N SER A 231 8.02 -1.32 0.91
CA SER A 231 7.91 -0.20 1.85
C SER A 231 6.97 0.92 1.39
N MET A 232 5.75 0.56 1.02
CA MET A 232 4.72 1.50 0.55
C MET A 232 4.53 2.66 1.54
N GLY A 233 4.44 3.89 1.02
CA GLY A 233 4.22 5.10 1.81
C GLY A 233 5.49 5.77 2.38
N HIS A 234 6.69 5.23 2.08
CA HIS A 234 7.94 5.81 2.58
C HIS A 234 8.77 6.57 1.52
N ALA A 235 8.36 6.55 0.26
CA ALA A 235 9.07 7.27 -0.81
C ALA A 235 9.22 8.77 -0.51
N SER A 236 8.19 9.39 0.04
CA SER A 236 8.19 10.80 0.43
C SER A 236 9.22 11.12 1.53
N SER A 237 9.35 10.27 2.54
CA SER A 237 10.35 10.45 3.60
C SER A 237 11.79 10.22 3.10
N ILE A 238 11.99 9.25 2.20
CA ILE A 238 13.28 9.02 1.53
C ILE A 238 13.68 10.27 0.73
N ALA A 239 12.76 10.80 -0.06
CA ALA A 239 12.98 11.98 -0.89
C ALA A 239 13.23 13.24 -0.07
N LEU A 240 12.54 13.41 1.07
CA LEU A 240 12.78 14.52 2.00
C LEU A 240 14.25 14.54 2.43
N GLU A 241 14.76 13.41 2.92
CA GLU A 241 16.14 13.39 3.43
C GLU A 241 17.15 13.58 2.30
N ILE A 242 16.92 13.03 1.11
CA ILE A 242 17.77 13.30 -0.07
C ILE A 242 17.77 14.80 -0.39
N ALA A 243 16.62 15.46 -0.40
CA ALA A 243 16.50 16.87 -0.68
C ALA A 243 17.24 17.74 0.38
N MET A 244 17.15 17.37 1.66
CA MET A 244 17.85 18.05 2.75
C MET A 244 19.37 17.90 2.67
N GLN A 245 19.87 16.72 2.29
CA GLN A 245 21.31 16.45 2.17
C GLN A 245 21.92 16.95 0.85
N ARG A 246 21.09 17.16 -0.17
CA ARG A 246 21.51 17.63 -1.49
C ARG A 246 20.71 18.87 -1.91
N PRO A 247 20.93 20.01 -1.23
CA PRO A 247 20.22 21.27 -1.55
C PRO A 247 20.58 21.82 -2.94
N ASP A 248 21.67 21.33 -3.53
CA ASP A 248 22.12 21.62 -4.89
C ASP A 248 21.35 20.86 -5.98
N ARG A 249 20.58 19.82 -5.62
CA ARG A 249 19.83 18.96 -6.53
C ARG A 249 18.34 19.09 -6.29
N ARG A 250 17.56 19.15 -7.34
CA ARG A 250 16.09 19.07 -7.22
C ARG A 250 15.65 17.63 -7.12
N VAL A 251 14.68 17.36 -6.24
CA VAL A 251 14.15 16.03 -6.00
C VAL A 251 12.65 16.01 -6.28
N TRP A 252 12.23 15.08 -7.11
CA TRP A 252 10.82 14.82 -7.45
C TRP A 252 10.35 13.54 -6.77
N ILE A 253 9.18 13.58 -6.16
CA ILE A 253 8.51 12.39 -5.64
C ILE A 253 7.41 12.00 -6.60
N LEU A 254 7.40 10.76 -7.07
CA LEU A 254 6.27 10.13 -7.71
C LEU A 254 5.58 9.23 -6.69
N ASP A 255 4.52 9.70 -6.08
CA ASP A 255 3.77 8.97 -5.07
C ASP A 255 2.38 8.56 -5.56
N GLY A 256 1.71 7.69 -4.83
CA GLY A 256 0.34 7.27 -5.07
C GLY A 256 -0.57 7.66 -3.91
N ASP A 257 -1.86 7.84 -4.17
CA ASP A 257 -2.85 8.22 -3.16
C ASP A 257 -2.91 7.26 -1.97
N GLY A 258 -2.92 5.95 -2.23
CA GLY A 258 -2.89 4.93 -1.18
C GLY A 258 -1.59 4.94 -0.38
N ALA A 259 -0.45 5.20 -1.04
CA ALA A 259 0.86 5.28 -0.38
C ALA A 259 0.96 6.52 0.53
N VAL A 260 0.50 7.68 0.05
CA VAL A 260 0.41 8.90 0.88
C VAL A 260 -0.44 8.68 2.11
N LEU A 261 -1.63 8.07 1.95
CA LEU A 261 -2.53 7.83 3.09
C LEU A 261 -1.97 6.82 4.09
N MET A 262 -1.17 5.86 3.63
CA MET A 262 -0.59 4.83 4.51
C MET A 262 0.30 5.43 5.59
N HIS A 263 1.09 6.45 5.24
CA HIS A 263 2.00 7.15 6.14
C HIS A 263 1.88 8.68 6.01
N LEU A 264 0.65 9.19 6.12
CA LEU A 264 0.32 10.62 5.94
C LEU A 264 1.16 11.56 6.83
N GLY A 265 1.60 11.09 8.00
CA GLY A 265 2.50 11.83 8.88
C GLY A 265 3.83 12.22 8.23
N GLY A 266 4.27 11.52 7.18
CA GLY A 266 5.45 11.90 6.39
C GLY A 266 5.30 13.27 5.72
N MET A 267 4.08 13.63 5.29
CA MET A 267 3.81 14.96 4.72
C MET A 267 3.99 16.09 5.76
N ALA A 268 3.65 15.83 7.02
CA ALA A 268 3.87 16.81 8.09
C ALA A 268 5.37 17.09 8.31
N LEU A 269 6.22 16.06 8.19
CA LEU A 269 7.68 16.22 8.26
C LEU A 269 8.19 17.06 7.08
N ILE A 270 7.69 16.83 5.87
CA ILE A 270 8.05 17.58 4.68
C ILE A 270 7.66 19.05 4.84
N GLY A 271 6.42 19.34 5.25
CA GLY A 271 5.95 20.71 5.44
C GLY A 271 6.70 21.45 6.56
N ALA A 272 7.03 20.76 7.66
CA ALA A 272 7.79 21.34 8.76
C ALA A 272 9.23 21.72 8.38
N ASN A 273 9.88 20.93 7.49
CA ASN A 273 11.24 21.21 7.00
C ASN A 273 11.22 22.13 5.76
N CYS A 274 10.14 22.13 5.01
CA CYS A 274 9.89 23.00 3.86
C CYS A 274 11.08 23.16 2.89
N PRO A 275 11.67 22.06 2.36
CA PRO A 275 12.81 22.17 1.47
C PRO A 275 12.40 22.83 0.15
N ASP A 276 13.17 23.81 -0.33
CA ASP A 276 12.86 24.58 -1.55
C ASP A 276 13.16 23.83 -2.86
N ASN A 277 13.81 22.69 -2.75
CA ASN A 277 14.22 21.83 -3.85
C ASN A 277 13.37 20.53 -4.00
N LEU A 278 12.24 20.41 -3.29
CA LEU A 278 11.41 19.21 -3.31
C LEU A 278 10.06 19.45 -4.01
N ILE A 279 9.71 18.56 -4.92
CA ILE A 279 8.41 18.55 -5.63
C ILE A 279 7.72 17.21 -5.38
N HIS A 280 6.58 17.22 -4.72
CA HIS A 280 5.79 16.04 -4.38
C HIS A 280 4.60 15.88 -5.32
N ILE A 281 4.67 14.91 -6.23
CA ILE A 281 3.59 14.57 -7.15
C ILE A 281 2.84 13.36 -6.61
N VAL A 282 1.53 13.49 -6.45
CA VAL A 282 0.64 12.40 -6.04
C VAL A 282 -0.26 12.02 -7.20
N ILE A 283 -0.01 10.86 -7.75
CA ILE A 283 -0.83 10.24 -8.81
C ILE A 283 -2.04 9.60 -8.13
N ASN A 284 -3.19 10.27 -8.21
CA ASN A 284 -4.41 9.88 -7.53
C ASN A 284 -5.41 9.22 -8.49
N ASN A 285 -5.46 7.90 -8.46
CA ASN A 285 -6.45 7.11 -9.20
C ASN A 285 -7.58 6.56 -8.32
N GLU A 286 -7.62 6.93 -7.04
CA GLU A 286 -8.59 6.46 -6.04
C GLU A 286 -8.58 4.92 -5.84
N ALA A 287 -7.46 4.23 -6.15
CA ALA A 287 -7.44 2.78 -6.14
C ALA A 287 -6.10 2.14 -5.76
N HIS A 288 -6.16 1.02 -5.06
CA HIS A 288 -5.06 0.09 -4.85
C HIS A 288 -4.81 -0.75 -6.11
N GLU A 289 -4.39 -0.09 -7.18
CA GLU A 289 -4.34 -0.69 -8.52
C GLU A 289 -3.40 -1.88 -8.65
N THR A 290 -2.27 -1.86 -7.97
CA THR A 290 -1.26 -2.92 -8.05
C THR A 290 -1.78 -4.27 -7.51
N VAL A 291 -2.74 -4.24 -6.59
CA VAL A 291 -3.26 -5.43 -5.91
C VAL A 291 -4.67 -5.80 -6.34
N GLY A 292 -5.29 -5.05 -7.24
CA GLY A 292 -6.58 -5.46 -7.81
C GLY A 292 -7.54 -4.34 -8.15
N GLY A 293 -7.25 -3.09 -7.77
CA GLY A 293 -8.07 -1.92 -8.10
C GLY A 293 -9.11 -1.54 -7.04
N GLN A 294 -9.05 -2.17 -5.87
CA GLN A 294 -9.94 -1.84 -4.76
C GLN A 294 -9.80 -0.35 -4.40
N PRO A 295 -10.89 0.34 -4.00
CA PRO A 295 -10.85 1.75 -3.74
C PRO A 295 -9.96 2.10 -2.54
N THR A 296 -9.24 3.23 -2.64
CA THR A 296 -8.60 3.85 -1.48
C THR A 296 -9.59 4.77 -0.76
N PRO A 297 -9.38 5.08 0.52
CA PRO A 297 -10.23 6.02 1.24
C PRO A 297 -10.04 7.49 0.79
N VAL A 298 -9.20 7.76 -0.20
CA VAL A 298 -8.88 9.11 -0.70
C VAL A 298 -10.04 9.82 -1.38
N LYS A 299 -11.04 9.08 -1.87
CA LYS A 299 -12.15 9.63 -2.66
C LYS A 299 -12.86 10.83 -2.02
N ASN A 300 -12.91 10.86 -0.70
CA ASN A 300 -13.57 11.92 0.08
C ASN A 300 -12.55 12.85 0.78
N ALA A 301 -11.25 12.72 0.48
CA ALA A 301 -10.20 13.53 1.06
C ALA A 301 -9.79 14.68 0.12
N ASP A 302 -9.58 15.85 0.70
CA ASP A 302 -8.94 16.98 0.01
C ASP A 302 -7.43 16.95 0.29
N LEU A 303 -6.67 16.24 -0.54
CA LEU A 303 -5.21 16.15 -0.39
C LEU A 303 -4.51 17.49 -0.55
N VAL A 304 -5.05 18.40 -1.36
CA VAL A 304 -4.51 19.77 -1.53
C VAL A 304 -4.69 20.57 -0.26
N GLY A 305 -5.89 20.52 0.35
CA GLY A 305 -6.15 21.14 1.64
C GLY A 305 -5.29 20.56 2.76
N VAL A 306 -5.09 19.24 2.78
CA VAL A 306 -4.18 18.57 3.71
C VAL A 306 -2.75 19.06 3.52
N ALA A 307 -2.21 19.09 2.30
CA ALA A 307 -0.86 19.56 2.02
C ALA A 307 -0.66 21.02 2.51
N LYS A 308 -1.59 21.91 2.20
CA LYS A 308 -1.56 23.31 2.66
C LYS A 308 -1.56 23.41 4.19
N SER A 309 -2.43 22.64 4.84
CA SER A 309 -2.54 22.62 6.31
C SER A 309 -1.29 22.08 6.99
N LEU A 310 -0.55 21.23 6.30
CA LEU A 310 0.71 20.64 6.77
C LEU A 310 1.94 21.50 6.43
N GLY A 311 1.77 22.67 5.80
CA GLY A 311 2.87 23.62 5.57
C GLY A 311 3.46 23.61 4.16
N TYR A 312 2.81 22.98 3.18
CA TYR A 312 3.24 23.13 1.77
C TYR A 312 2.77 24.50 1.24
N PRO A 313 3.71 25.39 0.85
CA PRO A 313 3.35 26.73 0.35
C PRO A 313 2.61 26.67 -0.98
N ASN A 314 2.96 25.71 -1.83
CA ASN A 314 2.31 25.47 -3.13
C ASN A 314 1.66 24.10 -3.14
N ALA A 315 0.34 24.06 -3.30
CA ALA A 315 -0.41 22.81 -3.46
C ALA A 315 -1.58 23.00 -4.42
N VAL A 316 -1.64 22.16 -5.46
CA VAL A 316 -2.64 22.21 -6.52
C VAL A 316 -3.12 20.81 -6.89
N SER A 317 -4.33 20.73 -7.50
CA SER A 317 -4.86 19.50 -8.08
C SER A 317 -5.13 19.75 -9.58
N VAL A 318 -4.68 18.83 -10.42
CA VAL A 318 -4.85 18.89 -11.88
C VAL A 318 -5.46 17.60 -12.43
N SER A 319 -6.14 17.68 -13.55
CA SER A 319 -6.83 16.53 -14.16
C SER A 319 -6.69 16.44 -15.69
N ASN A 320 -5.85 17.28 -16.29
CA ASN A 320 -5.55 17.26 -17.71
C ASN A 320 -4.07 17.60 -17.97
N LEU A 321 -3.57 17.26 -19.16
CA LEU A 321 -2.16 17.41 -19.53
C LEU A 321 -1.70 18.87 -19.63
N ILE A 322 -2.57 19.79 -20.01
CA ILE A 322 -2.20 21.22 -20.18
C ILE A 322 -1.88 21.81 -18.81
N ASP A 323 -2.78 21.63 -17.84
CA ASP A 323 -2.58 22.13 -16.49
C ASP A 323 -1.40 21.42 -15.82
N LEU A 324 -1.25 20.10 -16.03
CA LEU A 324 -0.11 19.35 -15.52
C LEU A 324 1.21 19.95 -16.01
N ARG A 325 1.37 20.16 -17.33
CA ARG A 325 2.59 20.75 -17.90
C ARG A 325 2.91 22.14 -17.34
N ASN A 326 1.89 22.96 -17.17
CA ASN A 326 2.06 24.29 -16.60
C ASN A 326 2.53 24.23 -15.16
N GLU A 327 1.91 23.36 -14.34
CA GLU A 327 2.28 23.23 -12.93
C GLU A 327 3.64 22.57 -12.73
N LEU A 328 4.02 21.57 -13.54
CA LEU A 328 5.35 20.97 -13.51
C LEU A 328 6.46 21.99 -13.82
N LYS A 329 6.26 22.82 -14.86
CA LYS A 329 7.20 23.90 -15.21
C LYS A 329 7.30 24.94 -14.10
N ARG A 330 6.15 25.39 -13.59
CA ARG A 330 6.10 26.34 -12.46
C ARG A 330 6.83 25.80 -11.24
N ALA A 331 6.59 24.54 -10.85
CA ALA A 331 7.25 23.90 -9.72
C ALA A 331 8.76 23.74 -9.94
N LYS A 332 9.20 23.51 -11.19
CA LYS A 332 10.63 23.44 -11.51
C LYS A 332 11.31 24.81 -11.45
N GLU A 333 10.65 25.86 -11.89
CA GLU A 333 11.19 27.22 -11.92
C GLU A 333 11.21 27.87 -10.53
N ASN A 334 10.21 27.58 -9.71
CA ASN A 334 10.11 28.09 -8.34
C ASN A 334 11.06 27.35 -7.39
N LYS A 335 11.70 28.12 -6.50
CA LYS A 335 12.49 27.57 -5.40
C LYS A 335 11.60 27.48 -4.15
N GLU A 336 10.59 26.62 -4.20
CA GLU A 336 9.63 26.42 -3.13
C GLU A 336 9.10 24.99 -3.14
N LEU A 337 8.88 24.43 -1.95
CA LEU A 337 8.21 23.15 -1.80
C LEU A 337 6.87 23.14 -2.52
N SER A 338 6.66 22.18 -3.40
CA SER A 338 5.44 22.09 -4.21
C SER A 338 4.77 20.73 -4.07
N PHE A 339 3.43 20.72 -4.00
CA PHE A 339 2.59 19.53 -4.02
C PHE A 339 1.66 19.59 -5.24
N ILE A 340 1.68 18.54 -6.06
CA ILE A 340 0.84 18.43 -7.25
C ILE A 340 0.06 17.12 -7.20
N GLU A 341 -1.23 17.20 -6.89
CA GLU A 341 -2.14 16.06 -7.05
C GLU A 341 -2.55 15.97 -8.52
N VAL A 342 -2.38 14.79 -9.13
CA VAL A 342 -2.80 14.52 -10.50
C VAL A 342 -3.87 13.45 -10.52
N LYS A 343 -5.09 13.82 -10.90
CA LYS A 343 -6.20 12.87 -11.04
C LYS A 343 -5.97 11.97 -12.25
N CYS A 344 -6.01 10.66 -12.03
CA CYS A 344 -5.56 9.64 -12.96
C CYS A 344 -6.60 8.54 -13.14
N ALA A 345 -6.71 8.00 -14.35
CA ALA A 345 -7.52 6.81 -14.63
C ALA A 345 -6.94 5.57 -13.93
N ILE A 346 -7.81 4.65 -13.53
CA ILE A 346 -7.40 3.30 -13.13
C ILE A 346 -6.99 2.55 -14.40
N GLY A 347 -5.88 1.84 -14.35
CA GLY A 347 -5.42 0.98 -15.43
C GLY A 347 -3.95 1.16 -15.77
N SER A 348 -3.37 0.11 -16.33
CA SER A 348 -2.01 0.08 -16.86
C SER A 348 -2.02 -0.77 -18.12
N ARG A 349 -0.99 -0.64 -18.94
CA ARG A 349 -0.80 -1.55 -20.08
C ARG A 349 -0.70 -3.01 -19.60
N SER A 350 -1.26 -3.93 -20.36
CA SER A 350 -1.23 -5.37 -20.03
C SER A 350 0.17 -5.98 -20.13
N ASP A 351 1.03 -5.38 -20.96
CA ASP A 351 2.41 -5.78 -21.21
C ASP A 351 3.45 -5.05 -20.35
N LEU A 352 3.01 -4.23 -19.38
CA LEU A 352 3.91 -3.52 -18.46
C LEU A 352 4.83 -4.52 -17.74
N GLY A 353 6.12 -4.43 -18.05
CA GLY A 353 7.18 -5.26 -17.52
C GLY A 353 7.56 -4.89 -16.07
N ARG A 354 8.75 -5.30 -15.70
CA ARG A 354 9.35 -5.00 -14.40
C ARG A 354 10.76 -4.46 -14.60
N PRO A 355 11.27 -3.62 -13.70
CA PRO A 355 12.67 -3.21 -13.77
C PRO A 355 13.59 -4.42 -13.86
N THR A 356 14.49 -4.40 -14.83
CA THR A 356 15.49 -5.46 -15.04
C THR A 356 16.74 -5.25 -14.19
N ILE A 357 16.91 -4.03 -13.67
CA ILE A 357 17.97 -3.69 -12.72
C ILE A 357 17.64 -4.26 -11.33
N LYS A 358 18.61 -4.84 -10.64
CA LYS A 358 18.46 -5.27 -9.25
C LYS A 358 18.35 -4.05 -8.33
N ALA A 359 17.56 -4.15 -7.25
CA ALA A 359 17.40 -3.07 -6.29
C ALA A 359 18.73 -2.57 -5.69
N ILE A 360 19.67 -3.50 -5.43
CA ILE A 360 21.02 -3.15 -4.92
C ILE A 360 21.82 -2.34 -5.95
N ASP A 361 21.73 -2.68 -7.22
CA ASP A 361 22.43 -1.99 -8.30
C ASP A 361 21.80 -0.61 -8.55
N ASN A 362 20.45 -0.52 -8.51
CA ASN A 362 19.75 0.77 -8.58
C ASN A 362 20.20 1.71 -7.45
N LYS A 363 20.29 1.21 -6.21
CA LYS A 363 20.82 1.98 -5.08
C LYS A 363 22.23 2.48 -5.36
N ILE A 364 23.14 1.62 -5.80
CA ILE A 364 24.55 1.98 -6.04
C ILE A 364 24.64 3.04 -7.14
N ASN A 365 23.94 2.84 -8.25
CA ASN A 365 23.93 3.76 -9.37
C ASN A 365 23.37 5.14 -8.97
N PHE A 366 22.26 5.15 -8.20
CA PHE A 366 21.67 6.37 -7.70
C PHE A 366 22.62 7.12 -6.75
N MET A 367 23.30 6.42 -5.84
CA MET A 367 24.29 7.03 -4.95
C MET A 367 25.48 7.64 -5.72
N ASN A 368 25.95 6.95 -6.77
CA ASN A 368 27.04 7.46 -7.62
C ASN A 368 26.65 8.73 -8.39
N GLU A 369 25.37 8.90 -8.73
CA GLU A 369 24.85 10.13 -9.36
C GLU A 369 24.83 11.33 -8.37
N LEU A 370 24.84 11.06 -7.08
CA LEU A 370 24.84 12.09 -6.04
C LEU A 370 26.25 12.60 -5.67
N VAL A 371 27.27 11.91 -6.05
CA VAL A 371 28.69 12.30 -5.82
C VAL A 371 29.18 13.17 -6.96
#